data_4b3d94e6aef9d659fc9f3b15b37d7998
#
_entry.id   4b3d94e6aef9d659fc9f3b15b37d7998
#
_cell.length_a   1.000
_cell.length_b   1.000
_cell.length_c   1.000
_cell.angle_alpha   90.00
_cell.angle_beta   90.00
_cell.angle_gamma   90.00
#
_symmetry.space_group_name_H-M   'P 1'
#
loop_
_entity.id
_entity.type
_entity.pdbx_description
1 polymer ?
#
loop_
_entity_poly.entity_id
_entity_poly.type
_entity_poly.pdbx_seq_one_letter_code
_entity_poly.pdbx_strand_id
1 'polypeptide(L)'
;MALQLPKFQEPEIDFLSEYSKVMRPLANALDAFQRVEKCLFCMALPKLVQLRHNLTQMMNSNLTYCEPLAQAIVNGLNRRYGSLLDLVMPDAKYAAVAAICNPKYKMRWVPPNNRESLRTLFVQCAQCFCESALSPEELGQGSDDDDYGFNETSTEIVNASITETQVSAYLTDADRSLSMLDKYPVVKSTFIYYNTTIPSSAPVERLFSLGGR
;
A
#
# COMPACT_ATOMS: atom_id res chain seq x y z
N MET A 1 3.68 -45.29 31.14
CA MET A 1 5.04 -44.96 30.69
C MET A 1 5.08 -43.44 30.47
N ALA A 2 5.83 -42.67 31.28
CA ALA A 2 6.06 -41.28 31.00
C ALA A 2 7.09 -41.13 29.87
N LEU A 3 6.75 -40.42 28.82
CA LEU A 3 7.67 -40.09 27.74
C LEU A 3 8.81 -39.23 28.32
N GLN A 4 10.03 -39.78 28.34
CA GLN A 4 11.23 -39.00 28.67
C GLN A 4 11.63 -38.19 27.45
N LEU A 5 11.01 -37.03 27.29
CA LEU A 5 11.41 -36.06 26.28
C LEU A 5 12.69 -35.35 26.72
N PRO A 6 13.66 -35.13 25.83
CA PRO A 6 14.84 -34.30 26.14
C PRO A 6 14.40 -32.87 26.51
N LYS A 7 15.00 -32.33 27.56
CA LYS A 7 14.76 -30.93 27.96
C LYS A 7 15.60 -30.02 27.10
N PHE A 8 15.01 -28.92 26.63
CA PHE A 8 15.75 -27.85 25.95
C PHE A 8 16.78 -27.23 26.90
N GLN A 9 17.95 -26.95 26.36
CA GLN A 9 19.00 -26.20 27.07
C GLN A 9 18.79 -24.68 26.88
N GLU A 10 19.35 -23.86 27.76
CA GLU A 10 19.22 -22.39 27.67
C GLU A 10 19.57 -21.83 26.27
N PRO A 11 20.71 -22.21 25.63
CA PRO A 11 21.02 -21.70 24.28
C PRO A 11 19.99 -22.06 23.21
N GLU A 12 19.33 -23.21 23.35
CA GLU A 12 18.26 -23.64 22.43
C GLU A 12 16.99 -22.82 22.63
N ILE A 13 16.68 -22.48 23.88
CA ILE A 13 15.55 -21.59 24.23
C ILE A 13 15.79 -20.17 23.71
N ASP A 14 17.00 -19.66 23.85
CA ASP A 14 17.40 -18.36 23.36
C ASP A 14 17.32 -18.29 21.83
N PHE A 15 17.84 -19.33 21.13
CA PHE A 15 17.71 -19.45 19.69
C PHE A 15 16.23 -19.46 19.25
N LEU A 16 15.37 -20.27 19.89
CA LEU A 16 13.95 -20.33 19.56
C LEU A 16 13.23 -19.00 19.79
N SER A 17 13.59 -18.29 20.84
CA SER A 17 13.07 -16.96 21.14
C SER A 17 13.44 -15.97 20.05
N GLU A 18 14.71 -15.95 19.65
CA GLU A 18 15.21 -15.08 18.59
C GLU A 18 14.62 -15.44 17.22
N TYR A 19 14.56 -16.73 16.88
CA TYR A 19 13.89 -17.24 15.68
C TYR A 19 12.44 -16.80 15.59
N SER A 20 11.69 -16.92 16.70
CA SER A 20 10.31 -16.47 16.77
C SER A 20 10.17 -14.96 16.52
N LYS A 21 11.09 -14.14 17.06
CA LYS A 21 11.11 -12.69 16.82
C LYS A 21 11.34 -12.36 15.35
N VAL A 22 12.33 -13.01 14.71
CA VAL A 22 12.67 -12.76 13.29
C VAL A 22 11.55 -13.24 12.35
N MET A 23 10.92 -14.38 12.65
CA MET A 23 9.87 -14.95 11.78
C MET A 23 8.50 -14.27 11.95
N ARG A 24 8.21 -13.65 13.09
CA ARG A 24 6.92 -13.02 13.38
C ARG A 24 6.48 -11.98 12.35
N PRO A 25 7.32 -11.02 11.90
CA PRO A 25 6.94 -10.07 10.85
C PRO A 25 6.55 -10.74 9.54
N LEU A 26 7.27 -11.81 9.15
CA LEU A 26 6.98 -12.58 7.95
C LEU A 26 5.64 -13.32 8.08
N ALA A 27 5.41 -14.01 9.19
CA ALA A 27 4.16 -14.70 9.46
C ALA A 27 2.97 -13.73 9.43
N ASN A 28 3.09 -12.57 10.08
CA ASN A 28 2.05 -11.53 10.07
C ASN A 28 1.77 -10.97 8.66
N ALA A 29 2.80 -10.86 7.82
CA ALA A 29 2.62 -10.44 6.44
C ALA A 29 1.89 -11.51 5.62
N LEU A 30 2.28 -12.78 5.75
CA LEU A 30 1.62 -13.92 5.10
C LEU A 30 0.14 -14.02 5.51
N ASP A 31 -0.14 -13.95 6.81
CA ASP A 31 -1.52 -13.97 7.33
C ASP A 31 -2.36 -12.83 6.75
N ALA A 32 -1.78 -11.64 6.61
CA ALA A 32 -2.47 -10.49 6.03
C ALA A 32 -2.82 -10.72 4.56
N PHE A 33 -1.90 -11.31 3.77
CA PHE A 33 -2.14 -11.61 2.35
C PHE A 33 -3.07 -12.81 2.11
N GLN A 34 -3.23 -13.67 3.11
CA GLN A 34 -4.10 -14.84 3.02
C GLN A 34 -5.56 -14.57 3.42
N ARG A 35 -5.88 -13.39 3.94
CA ARG A 35 -7.25 -13.04 4.34
C ARG A 35 -8.13 -12.76 3.11
N VAL A 36 -9.23 -13.53 2.97
CA VAL A 36 -10.14 -13.44 1.82
C VAL A 36 -10.88 -12.11 1.77
N GLU A 37 -11.40 -11.64 2.92
CA GLU A 37 -12.31 -10.48 2.96
C GLU A 37 -11.63 -9.11 3.00
N LYS A 38 -10.34 -9.04 3.29
CA LYS A 38 -9.63 -7.78 3.57
C LYS A 38 -8.33 -7.63 2.77
N CYS A 39 -8.11 -8.51 1.79
CA CYS A 39 -6.90 -8.48 0.97
C CYS A 39 -7.12 -7.56 -0.23
N LEU A 40 -6.84 -6.28 -0.06
CA LEU A 40 -6.87 -5.28 -1.14
C LEU A 40 -5.45 -5.02 -1.65
N PHE A 41 -5.34 -4.66 -2.93
CA PHE A 41 -4.04 -4.37 -3.56
C PHE A 41 -3.27 -3.26 -2.85
N CYS A 42 -3.97 -2.27 -2.30
CA CYS A 42 -3.38 -1.16 -1.53
C CYS A 42 -2.55 -1.57 -0.31
N MET A 43 -2.73 -2.80 0.21
CA MET A 43 -1.96 -3.24 1.37
C MET A 43 -0.61 -3.89 1.01
N ALA A 44 -0.42 -4.29 -0.25
CA ALA A 44 0.74 -5.06 -0.67
C ALA A 44 2.04 -4.29 -0.43
N LEU A 45 2.18 -3.12 -1.02
CA LEU A 45 3.40 -2.33 -0.93
C LEU A 45 3.70 -1.83 0.50
N PRO A 46 2.75 -1.24 1.27
CA PRO A 46 2.99 -0.88 2.66
C PRO A 46 3.45 -2.06 3.54
N LYS A 47 2.89 -3.26 3.32
CA LYS A 47 3.27 -4.46 4.06
C LYS A 47 4.68 -4.94 3.72
N LEU A 48 5.06 -4.92 2.45
CA LEU A 48 6.42 -5.28 2.02
C LEU A 48 7.46 -4.28 2.55
N VAL A 49 7.17 -2.98 2.47
CA VAL A 49 8.05 -1.93 3.01
C VAL A 49 8.21 -2.09 4.52
N GLN A 50 7.11 -2.32 5.25
CA GLN A 50 7.13 -2.53 6.70
C GLN A 50 7.91 -3.80 7.07
N LEU A 51 7.70 -4.91 6.34
CA LEU A 51 8.41 -6.17 6.58
C LEU A 51 9.92 -5.98 6.42
N ARG A 52 10.37 -5.38 5.30
CA ARG A 52 11.78 -5.09 5.05
C ARG A 52 12.36 -4.19 6.15
N HIS A 53 11.66 -3.12 6.51
CA HIS A 53 12.08 -2.19 7.56
C HIS A 53 12.27 -2.90 8.91
N ASN A 54 11.28 -3.69 9.33
CA ASN A 54 11.34 -4.40 10.62
C ASN A 54 12.51 -5.38 10.69
N LEU A 55 12.74 -6.15 9.62
CA LEU A 55 13.87 -7.09 9.55
C LEU A 55 15.22 -6.36 9.57
N THR A 56 15.35 -5.25 8.84
CA THR A 56 16.58 -4.42 8.86
C THR A 56 16.83 -3.84 10.25
N GLN A 57 15.78 -3.38 10.95
CA GLN A 57 15.91 -2.89 12.33
C GLN A 57 16.34 -4.00 13.31
N MET A 58 15.82 -5.22 13.13
CA MET A 58 16.24 -6.36 13.97
C MET A 58 17.70 -6.73 13.75
N MET A 59 18.21 -6.70 12.53
CA MET A 59 19.63 -6.94 12.22
C MET A 59 20.53 -5.90 12.92
N ASN A 60 20.09 -4.64 13.02
CA ASN A 60 20.81 -3.59 13.73
C ASN A 60 20.74 -3.73 15.26
N SER A 61 19.91 -4.62 15.82
CA SER A 61 19.73 -4.84 17.27
C SER A 61 20.54 -6.01 17.84
N ASN A 62 21.65 -6.39 17.19
CA ASN A 62 22.57 -7.46 17.59
C ASN A 62 21.88 -8.82 17.82
N LEU A 63 21.41 -9.44 16.76
CA LEU A 63 20.98 -10.83 16.78
C LEU A 63 22.19 -11.76 17.04
N THR A 64 22.03 -12.73 17.94
CA THR A 64 23.10 -13.67 18.26
C THR A 64 23.14 -14.89 17.33
N TYR A 65 21.95 -15.42 16.99
CA TYR A 65 21.82 -16.67 16.23
C TYR A 65 21.16 -16.48 14.87
N CYS A 66 20.20 -15.57 14.75
CA CYS A 66 19.31 -15.47 13.59
C CYS A 66 19.62 -14.32 12.63
N GLU A 67 20.77 -13.65 12.78
CA GLU A 67 21.20 -12.61 11.83
C GLU A 67 21.28 -13.13 10.38
N PRO A 68 21.91 -14.32 10.09
CA PRO A 68 21.94 -14.87 8.74
C PRO A 68 20.55 -15.16 8.17
N LEU A 69 19.60 -15.58 9.01
CA LEU A 69 18.22 -15.80 8.62
C LEU A 69 17.53 -14.49 8.23
N ALA A 70 17.63 -13.45 9.07
CA ALA A 70 17.06 -12.14 8.79
C ALA A 70 17.64 -11.55 7.50
N GLN A 71 18.96 -11.64 7.31
CA GLN A 71 19.63 -11.22 6.08
C GLN A 71 19.16 -11.99 4.85
N ALA A 72 18.99 -13.31 4.96
CA ALA A 72 18.49 -14.15 3.85
C ALA A 72 17.07 -13.75 3.45
N ILE A 73 16.19 -13.45 4.42
CA ILE A 73 14.83 -12.98 4.14
C ILE A 73 14.86 -11.61 3.45
N VAL A 74 15.64 -10.65 3.94
CA VAL A 74 15.79 -9.33 3.32
C VAL A 74 16.32 -9.44 1.89
N ASN A 75 17.34 -10.28 1.66
CA ASN A 75 17.90 -10.53 0.32
C ASN A 75 16.84 -11.16 -0.61
N GLY A 76 16.05 -12.10 -0.09
CA GLY A 76 14.94 -12.71 -0.81
C GLY A 76 13.86 -11.70 -1.21
N LEU A 77 13.49 -10.80 -0.30
CA LEU A 77 12.55 -9.71 -0.56
C LEU A 77 13.08 -8.75 -1.63
N ASN A 78 14.33 -8.31 -1.51
CA ASN A 78 14.95 -7.40 -2.47
C ASN A 78 15.08 -8.04 -3.87
N ARG A 79 15.44 -9.33 -3.94
CA ARG A 79 15.53 -10.06 -5.21
C ARG A 79 14.18 -10.21 -5.90
N ARG A 80 13.10 -10.44 -5.13
CA ARG A 80 11.77 -10.74 -5.68
C ARG A 80 10.92 -9.49 -5.89
N TYR A 81 11.06 -8.50 -5.05
CA TYR A 81 10.22 -7.31 -5.00
C TYR A 81 11.03 -6.00 -5.08
N GLY A 82 12.30 -6.07 -5.53
CA GLY A 82 13.19 -4.91 -5.57
C GLY A 82 12.62 -3.75 -6.37
N SER A 83 12.06 -4.02 -7.56
CA SER A 83 11.41 -3.00 -8.40
C SER A 83 10.19 -2.34 -7.74
N LEU A 84 9.42 -3.11 -6.94
CA LEU A 84 8.30 -2.55 -6.17
C LEU A 84 8.75 -1.78 -4.93
N LEU A 85 9.84 -2.23 -4.30
CA LEU A 85 10.40 -1.62 -3.09
C LEU A 85 11.24 -0.38 -3.38
N ASP A 86 11.71 -0.23 -4.62
CA ASP A 86 12.25 1.00 -5.16
C ASP A 86 11.09 1.85 -5.72
N LEU A 87 10.60 2.75 -4.87
CA LEU A 87 9.40 3.56 -5.11
C LEU A 87 9.51 4.55 -6.29
N VAL A 88 10.69 4.66 -6.89
CA VAL A 88 10.96 5.50 -8.08
C VAL A 88 10.70 4.72 -9.37
N MET A 89 10.77 3.39 -9.31
CA MET A 89 10.58 2.53 -10.48
C MET A 89 9.14 2.52 -10.98
N PRO A 90 8.92 2.43 -12.31
CA PRO A 90 7.59 2.39 -12.91
C PRO A 90 6.68 1.29 -12.35
N ASP A 91 7.25 0.12 -12.04
CA ASP A 91 6.53 -1.02 -11.47
C ASP A 91 5.85 -0.70 -10.14
N ALA A 92 6.47 0.20 -9.34
CA ALA A 92 5.91 0.62 -8.06
C ALA A 92 4.71 1.58 -8.19
N LYS A 93 4.55 2.25 -9.34
CA LYS A 93 3.56 3.32 -9.56
C LYS A 93 2.15 2.90 -9.15
N TYR A 94 1.64 1.82 -9.73
CA TYR A 94 0.28 1.36 -9.46
C TYR A 94 0.06 0.95 -8.00
N ALA A 95 1.01 0.21 -7.43
CA ALA A 95 0.95 -0.23 -6.03
C ALA A 95 1.06 0.94 -5.05
N ALA A 96 1.87 1.95 -5.37
CA ALA A 96 2.02 3.15 -4.56
C ALA A 96 0.75 3.99 -4.56
N VAL A 97 0.16 4.27 -5.73
CA VAL A 97 -1.09 5.02 -5.86
C VAL A 97 -2.22 4.27 -5.16
N ALA A 98 -2.36 2.95 -5.37
CA ALA A 98 -3.35 2.13 -4.67
C ALA A 98 -3.22 2.24 -3.15
N ALA A 99 -1.99 2.24 -2.62
CA ALA A 99 -1.74 2.37 -1.18
C ALA A 99 -2.04 3.78 -0.65
N ILE A 100 -1.68 4.82 -1.40
CA ILE A 100 -1.92 6.22 -1.01
C ILE A 100 -3.41 6.55 -0.97
N CYS A 101 -4.20 6.05 -1.95
CA CYS A 101 -5.66 6.25 -1.99
C CYS A 101 -6.39 5.63 -0.79
N ASN A 102 -5.79 4.67 -0.08
CA ASN A 102 -6.45 4.04 1.06
C ASN A 102 -6.27 4.90 2.31
N PRO A 103 -7.37 5.35 2.98
CA PRO A 103 -7.30 6.19 4.19
C PRO A 103 -6.47 5.60 5.31
N LYS A 104 -6.43 4.28 5.42
CA LYS A 104 -5.64 3.56 6.43
C LYS A 104 -4.14 3.79 6.26
N TYR A 105 -3.66 3.86 5.01
CA TYR A 105 -2.23 3.94 4.72
C TYR A 105 -1.78 5.36 4.38
N LYS A 106 -2.42 6.03 3.41
CA LYS A 106 -2.03 7.35 2.90
C LYS A 106 -0.51 7.42 2.65
N MET A 107 0.16 8.45 3.14
CA MET A 107 1.61 8.63 3.00
C MET A 107 2.43 8.13 4.20
N ARG A 108 1.81 7.45 5.18
CA ARG A 108 2.48 7.09 6.45
C ARG A 108 3.60 6.05 6.31
N TRP A 109 3.51 5.19 5.32
CA TRP A 109 4.47 4.13 5.02
C TRP A 109 5.60 4.59 4.11
N VAL A 110 5.48 5.78 3.51
CA VAL A 110 6.42 6.33 2.53
C VAL A 110 7.62 6.94 3.24
N PRO A 111 8.85 6.54 2.88
CA PRO A 111 10.07 7.18 3.37
C PRO A 111 10.09 8.69 3.05
N PRO A 112 10.68 9.53 3.92
CA PRO A 112 10.67 10.98 3.75
C PRO A 112 11.15 11.45 2.37
N ASN A 113 12.20 10.83 1.84
CA ASN A 113 12.83 11.20 0.55
C ASN A 113 11.92 10.94 -0.67
N ASN A 114 10.91 10.06 -0.55
CA ASN A 114 10.02 9.71 -1.65
C ASN A 114 8.64 10.39 -1.55
N ARG A 115 8.39 11.15 -0.48
CA ARG A 115 7.04 11.71 -0.23
C ARG A 115 6.60 12.68 -1.30
N GLU A 116 7.45 13.60 -1.70
CA GLU A 116 7.09 14.63 -2.69
C GLU A 116 6.85 14.01 -4.06
N SER A 117 7.75 13.16 -4.54
CA SER A 117 7.58 12.47 -5.83
C SER A 117 6.31 11.61 -5.87
N LEU A 118 5.99 10.90 -4.78
CA LEU A 118 4.77 10.09 -4.73
C LEU A 118 3.51 10.93 -4.56
N ARG A 119 3.59 12.10 -3.90
CA ARG A 119 2.49 13.06 -3.84
C ARG A 119 2.17 13.60 -5.23
N THR A 120 3.18 14.05 -5.97
CA THR A 120 3.04 14.53 -7.35
C THR A 120 2.45 13.44 -8.26
N LEU A 121 2.99 12.21 -8.17
CA LEU A 121 2.47 11.06 -8.90
C LEU A 121 0.99 10.80 -8.58
N PHE A 122 0.61 10.88 -7.31
CA PHE A 122 -0.77 10.65 -6.88
C PHE A 122 -1.72 11.72 -7.45
N VAL A 123 -1.33 12.99 -7.41
CA VAL A 123 -2.09 14.09 -8.02
C VAL A 123 -2.28 13.84 -9.53
N GLN A 124 -1.20 13.54 -10.26
CA GLN A 124 -1.26 13.25 -11.69
C GLN A 124 -2.21 12.09 -12.02
N CYS A 125 -2.14 11.00 -11.24
CA CYS A 125 -3.03 9.86 -11.44
C CYS A 125 -4.49 10.19 -11.10
N ALA A 126 -4.72 11.02 -10.09
CA ALA A 126 -6.06 11.41 -9.66
C ALA A 126 -6.72 12.37 -10.66
N GLN A 127 -5.96 13.22 -11.34
CA GLN A 127 -6.46 14.13 -12.38
C GLN A 127 -7.22 13.39 -13.49
N CYS A 128 -6.79 12.18 -13.86
CA CYS A 128 -7.47 11.37 -14.86
C CYS A 128 -8.92 10.98 -14.48
N PHE A 129 -9.30 11.16 -13.22
CA PHE A 129 -10.63 10.81 -12.70
C PHE A 129 -11.45 12.05 -12.30
N CYS A 130 -10.94 13.26 -12.51
CA CYS A 130 -11.62 14.48 -12.08
C CYS A 130 -12.97 14.65 -12.78
N GLU A 131 -13.02 14.55 -14.11
CA GLU A 131 -14.24 14.75 -14.89
C GLU A 131 -15.32 13.70 -14.62
N SER A 132 -14.92 12.46 -14.35
CA SER A 132 -15.86 11.39 -14.04
C SER A 132 -16.35 11.36 -12.59
N ALA A 133 -15.69 12.10 -11.70
CA ALA A 133 -15.95 12.10 -10.27
C ALA A 133 -16.78 13.30 -9.79
N LEU A 134 -16.80 14.38 -10.58
CA LEU A 134 -17.49 15.62 -10.23
C LEU A 134 -18.82 15.74 -10.99
N SER A 135 -19.84 16.27 -10.32
CA SER A 135 -21.08 16.62 -10.98
C SER A 135 -20.89 17.90 -11.84
N PRO A 136 -21.74 18.09 -12.89
CA PRO A 136 -21.69 19.31 -13.69
C PRO A 136 -21.81 20.62 -12.89
N GLU A 137 -22.45 20.57 -11.71
CA GLU A 137 -22.62 21.73 -10.81
C GLU A 137 -21.31 22.07 -10.09
N GLU A 138 -20.43 21.09 -9.83
CA GLU A 138 -19.14 21.29 -9.16
C GLU A 138 -18.04 21.77 -10.12
N LEU A 139 -18.23 21.57 -11.42
CA LEU A 139 -17.29 22.03 -12.47
C LEU A 139 -17.45 23.50 -12.84
N GLY A 140 -18.37 24.21 -12.17
CA GLY A 140 -18.65 25.63 -12.42
C GLY A 140 -19.32 25.86 -13.77
N GLN A 141 -20.54 26.40 -13.77
CA GLN A 141 -21.17 26.89 -14.99
C GLN A 141 -20.33 28.05 -15.54
N GLY A 142 -19.49 27.76 -16.54
CA GLY A 142 -18.92 28.81 -17.36
C GLY A 142 -20.07 29.58 -18.00
N SER A 143 -20.14 30.90 -17.79
CA SER A 143 -21.10 31.75 -18.47
C SER A 143 -20.90 31.65 -19.97
N ASP A 144 -22.00 31.42 -20.68
CA ASP A 144 -22.14 31.28 -22.14
C ASP A 144 -21.82 32.62 -22.87
N ASP A 145 -20.61 33.13 -22.76
CA ASP A 145 -20.31 34.43 -23.41
C ASP A 145 -18.85 34.55 -23.92
N ASP A 146 -18.20 33.47 -24.34
CA ASP A 146 -16.89 33.57 -24.99
C ASP A 146 -16.85 32.73 -26.29
N ASP A 147 -17.12 33.38 -27.41
CA ASP A 147 -17.02 32.89 -28.80
C ASP A 147 -15.56 32.75 -29.31
N TYR A 148 -14.59 32.68 -28.41
CA TYR A 148 -13.18 32.47 -28.75
C TYR A 148 -12.69 31.16 -28.14
N GLY A 149 -12.49 30.14 -28.97
CA GLY A 149 -12.11 28.74 -28.69
C GLY A 149 -10.90 28.48 -27.76
N PHE A 150 -10.81 29.16 -26.62
CA PHE A 150 -9.78 28.96 -25.58
C PHE A 150 -10.24 28.12 -24.37
N ASN A 151 -11.40 27.45 -24.48
CA ASN A 151 -12.04 26.78 -23.35
C ASN A 151 -11.32 25.51 -22.84
N GLU A 152 -10.58 24.78 -23.69
CA GLU A 152 -9.92 23.53 -23.28
C GLU A 152 -8.84 23.78 -22.22
N THR A 153 -8.01 24.81 -22.38
CA THR A 153 -6.93 25.15 -21.42
C THR A 153 -7.47 25.58 -20.06
N SER A 154 -8.63 26.27 -20.04
CA SER A 154 -9.25 26.75 -18.80
C SER A 154 -9.83 25.59 -17.99
N THR A 155 -10.46 24.61 -18.63
CA THR A 155 -11.02 23.42 -17.96
C THR A 155 -9.94 22.54 -17.34
N GLU A 156 -8.84 22.32 -18.05
CA GLU A 156 -7.71 21.54 -17.53
C GLU A 156 -7.08 22.19 -16.28
N ILE A 157 -6.91 23.52 -16.28
CA ILE A 157 -6.37 24.27 -15.15
C ILE A 157 -7.31 24.16 -13.94
N VAL A 158 -8.62 24.29 -14.15
CA VAL A 158 -9.64 24.19 -13.09
C VAL A 158 -9.63 22.76 -12.50
N ASN A 159 -9.64 21.72 -13.34
CA ASN A 159 -9.61 20.34 -12.93
C ASN A 159 -8.34 20.00 -12.15
N ALA A 160 -7.19 20.52 -12.57
CA ALA A 160 -5.93 20.37 -11.85
C ALA A 160 -5.98 21.01 -10.46
N SER A 161 -6.54 22.22 -10.34
CA SER A 161 -6.69 22.94 -9.07
C SER A 161 -7.65 22.21 -8.11
N ILE A 162 -8.79 21.72 -8.61
CA ILE A 162 -9.76 20.95 -7.81
C ILE A 162 -9.12 19.67 -7.30
N THR A 163 -8.42 18.92 -8.18
CA THR A 163 -7.74 17.68 -7.82
C THR A 163 -6.69 17.91 -6.74
N GLU A 164 -5.84 18.92 -6.90
CA GLU A 164 -4.80 19.27 -5.92
C GLU A 164 -5.41 19.60 -4.56
N THR A 165 -6.49 20.36 -4.55
CA THR A 165 -7.21 20.76 -3.32
C THR A 165 -7.80 19.52 -2.63
N GLN A 166 -8.49 18.65 -3.36
CA GLN A 166 -9.05 17.41 -2.80
C GLN A 166 -7.97 16.47 -2.28
N VAL A 167 -6.89 16.27 -3.04
CA VAL A 167 -5.76 15.42 -2.62
C VAL A 167 -5.11 15.98 -1.35
N SER A 168 -4.88 17.29 -1.26
CA SER A 168 -4.27 17.91 -0.10
C SER A 168 -5.15 17.78 1.14
N ALA A 169 -6.45 18.07 1.01
CA ALA A 169 -7.42 17.88 2.09
C ALA A 169 -7.52 16.43 2.53
N TYR A 170 -7.58 15.47 1.59
CA TYR A 170 -7.58 14.04 1.87
C TYR A 170 -6.33 13.61 2.65
N LEU A 171 -5.15 14.01 2.24
CA LEU A 171 -3.90 13.59 2.89
C LEU A 171 -3.79 14.12 4.32
N THR A 172 -4.34 15.29 4.62
CA THR A 172 -4.32 15.92 5.95
C THR A 172 -5.44 15.47 6.88
N ASP A 173 -6.57 14.98 6.35
CA ASP A 173 -7.70 14.49 7.17
C ASP A 173 -7.25 13.33 8.07
N ALA A 174 -7.60 13.36 9.36
CA ALA A 174 -7.23 12.35 10.35
C ALA A 174 -8.06 11.06 10.27
N ASP A 175 -9.21 11.07 9.61
CA ASP A 175 -10.09 9.91 9.45
C ASP A 175 -9.38 8.80 8.67
N ARG A 176 -9.60 7.56 9.06
CA ARG A 176 -8.99 6.34 8.47
C ARG A 176 -10.00 5.33 7.98
N SER A 177 -11.28 5.65 8.08
CA SER A 177 -12.37 4.81 7.59
C SER A 177 -12.47 4.90 6.07
N LEU A 178 -12.95 3.84 5.42
CA LEU A 178 -13.20 3.89 3.98
C LEU A 178 -14.34 4.85 3.62
N SER A 179 -15.30 5.07 4.53
CA SER A 179 -16.39 6.04 4.35
C SER A 179 -15.90 7.49 4.20
N MET A 180 -14.70 7.80 4.69
CA MET A 180 -14.06 9.09 4.45
C MET A 180 -13.92 9.44 2.95
N LEU A 181 -13.77 8.43 2.09
CA LEU A 181 -13.61 8.62 0.64
C LEU A 181 -14.84 9.29 0.00
N ASP A 182 -16.01 9.22 0.64
CA ASP A 182 -17.23 9.88 0.16
C ASP A 182 -17.11 11.42 0.18
N LYS A 183 -16.20 11.98 1.00
CA LYS A 183 -15.88 13.41 1.05
C LYS A 183 -14.95 13.85 -0.09
N TYR A 184 -14.29 12.92 -0.76
CA TYR A 184 -13.24 13.16 -1.76
C TYR A 184 -13.52 12.37 -3.04
N PRO A 185 -14.47 12.78 -3.88
CA PRO A 185 -14.93 12.01 -5.04
C PRO A 185 -13.80 11.60 -5.99
N VAL A 186 -12.86 12.51 -6.28
CA VAL A 186 -11.71 12.23 -7.15
C VAL A 186 -10.81 11.14 -6.56
N VAL A 187 -10.53 11.21 -5.26
CA VAL A 187 -9.73 10.17 -4.57
C VAL A 187 -10.49 8.85 -4.49
N LYS A 188 -11.82 8.89 -4.31
CA LYS A 188 -12.68 7.69 -4.31
C LYS A 188 -12.63 6.96 -5.64
N SER A 189 -12.76 7.67 -6.75
CA SER A 189 -12.67 7.10 -8.10
C SER A 189 -11.29 6.49 -8.36
N THR A 190 -10.24 7.20 -7.97
CA THR A 190 -8.87 6.70 -8.02
C THR A 190 -8.70 5.44 -7.17
N PHE A 191 -9.24 5.41 -5.95
CA PHE A 191 -9.20 4.24 -5.07
C PHE A 191 -9.87 3.03 -5.71
N ILE A 192 -11.07 3.18 -6.25
CA ILE A 192 -11.81 2.10 -6.92
C ILE A 192 -10.99 1.53 -8.07
N TYR A 193 -10.47 2.38 -8.94
CA TYR A 193 -9.69 1.96 -10.09
C TYR A 193 -8.44 1.17 -9.73
N TYR A 194 -7.62 1.70 -8.81
CA TYR A 194 -6.34 1.08 -8.46
C TYR A 194 -6.45 -0.10 -7.49
N ASN A 195 -7.61 -0.34 -6.86
CA ASN A 195 -7.80 -1.42 -5.89
C ASN A 195 -8.72 -2.56 -6.38
N THR A 196 -8.99 -2.64 -7.67
CA THR A 196 -9.77 -3.73 -8.27
C THR A 196 -9.00 -5.05 -8.32
N THR A 197 -7.67 -5.00 -8.30
CA THR A 197 -6.80 -6.18 -8.39
C THR A 197 -6.59 -6.83 -7.03
N ILE A 198 -6.67 -8.16 -6.98
CA ILE A 198 -6.39 -8.95 -5.77
C ILE A 198 -4.87 -9.22 -5.72
N PRO A 199 -4.17 -8.92 -4.60
CA PRO A 199 -2.71 -9.06 -4.50
C PRO A 199 -2.22 -10.51 -4.34
N SER A 200 -3.13 -11.49 -4.18
CA SER A 200 -2.80 -12.89 -3.92
C SER A 200 -3.81 -13.84 -4.56
N SER A 201 -3.33 -14.96 -5.13
CA SER A 201 -4.17 -16.05 -5.64
C SER A 201 -4.75 -16.95 -4.53
N ALA A 202 -4.31 -16.78 -3.29
CA ALA A 202 -4.69 -17.65 -2.17
C ALA A 202 -6.22 -17.80 -1.97
N PRO A 203 -7.06 -16.77 -2.12
CA PRO A 203 -8.51 -16.93 -2.07
C PRO A 203 -9.06 -17.86 -3.17
N VAL A 204 -8.52 -17.73 -4.39
CA VAL A 204 -8.92 -18.55 -5.55
C VAL A 204 -8.48 -19.98 -5.40
N GLU A 205 -7.23 -20.22 -4.94
CA GLU A 205 -6.69 -21.54 -4.67
C GLU A 205 -7.48 -22.29 -3.59
N ARG A 206 -7.92 -21.59 -2.54
CA ARG A 206 -8.80 -22.16 -1.50
C ARG A 206 -10.16 -22.57 -2.06
N LEU A 207 -10.74 -21.75 -2.94
CA LEU A 207 -12.01 -22.08 -3.58
C LEU A 207 -11.90 -23.37 -4.39
N PHE A 208 -10.84 -23.52 -5.18
CA PHE A 208 -10.61 -24.74 -5.97
C PHE A 208 -10.31 -25.95 -5.08
N SER A 209 -9.58 -25.80 -3.99
CA SER A 209 -9.30 -26.91 -3.07
C SER A 209 -10.53 -27.37 -2.28
N LEU A 210 -11.52 -26.50 -2.06
CA LEU A 210 -12.81 -26.86 -1.46
C LEU A 210 -13.75 -27.53 -2.47
N GLY A 211 -13.70 -27.14 -3.75
CA GLY A 211 -14.52 -27.72 -4.81
C GLY A 211 -14.03 -29.09 -5.32
N GLY A 212 -12.81 -29.50 -4.96
CA GLY A 212 -12.21 -30.78 -5.34
C GLY A 212 -12.40 -31.90 -4.29
N ARG A 213 -13.17 -31.67 -3.25
CA ARG A 213 -13.60 -32.67 -2.25
C ARG A 213 -15.06 -33.00 -2.46
#